data_cdd915d307f2319c6686bc9468510e75
#
_entry.id   cdd915d307f2319c6686bc9468510e75
#
_cell.length_a   1.000
_cell.length_b   1.000
_cell.length_c   1.000
_cell.angle_alpha   90.00
_cell.angle_beta   90.00
_cell.angle_gamma   90.00
#
_symmetry.space_group_name_H-M   'P 1'
#
loop_
_entity.id
_entity.type
_entity.pdbx_description
1 polymer ?
#
loop_
_entity_poly.entity_id
_entity_poly.type
_entity_poly.pdbx_seq_one_letter_code
_entity_poly.pdbx_strand_id
1 'polypeptide(L)'
;TVLTPDKNLSDTLGGTLTTDESSTDLSNLDSIQLLRGETAIITRQAPAISRSIVITLDRADAASIDPKTLDTRLKALREASWTTPQNLQALSTEAGAQQDDPAKTHRADIPDRVIGDQEVSATDLAAARATWDYLTSVTSILPDPQAAIGSASEVVVRTASAVWRSDPERRTVMTDSARERGTAVTSKLTAVPSRTINLIASEANLPVRITSSLDQDATVVVRLLSGSARLQTVEDITLTVPASGQTTATVPVKAVGSGDVNLTIM
;
A
#
# COMPACT_ATOMS: atom_id res chain seq x y z
N THR A 1 -3.73 6.70 18.13
CA THR A 1 -4.54 7.89 18.47
C THR A 1 -5.07 8.50 17.19
N VAL A 2 -6.36 8.76 17.14
CA VAL A 2 -7.02 9.46 16.02
C VAL A 2 -7.36 10.88 16.51
N LEU A 3 -6.94 11.88 15.74
CA LEU A 3 -7.30 13.26 15.97
C LEU A 3 -8.52 13.58 15.09
N THR A 4 -9.61 13.94 15.71
CA THR A 4 -10.85 14.32 15.00
C THR A 4 -10.90 15.83 14.84
N PRO A 5 -11.03 16.37 13.62
CA PRO A 5 -11.18 17.80 13.44
C PRO A 5 -12.55 18.29 13.94
N ASP A 6 -12.57 19.55 14.38
CA ASP A 6 -13.83 20.25 14.63
C ASP A 6 -14.50 20.54 13.28
N LYS A 7 -15.70 20.02 13.09
CA LYS A 7 -16.42 20.12 11.81
C LYS A 7 -16.81 21.57 11.49
N ASN A 8 -17.40 22.26 12.44
CA ASN A 8 -17.93 23.61 12.21
C ASN A 8 -16.81 24.60 11.89
N LEU A 9 -15.71 24.55 12.66
CA LEU A 9 -14.54 25.38 12.40
C LEU A 9 -13.84 25.00 11.08
N SER A 10 -13.85 23.74 10.70
CA SER A 10 -13.26 23.26 9.44
C SER A 10 -14.09 23.73 8.24
N ASP A 11 -15.41 23.58 8.27
CA ASP A 11 -16.32 24.08 7.24
C ASP A 11 -16.19 25.61 7.11
N THR A 12 -16.18 26.34 8.24
CA THR A 12 -16.02 27.81 8.26
C THR A 12 -14.66 28.23 7.67
N LEU A 13 -13.58 27.47 7.92
CA LEU A 13 -12.29 27.72 7.31
C LEU A 13 -12.35 27.52 5.78
N GLY A 14 -13.06 26.50 5.30
CA GLY A 14 -13.36 26.27 3.89
C GLY A 14 -14.23 27.35 3.25
N GLY A 15 -15.04 28.03 4.02
CA GLY A 15 -15.94 29.08 3.56
C GLY A 15 -17.38 28.65 3.47
N THR A 16 -17.77 27.66 4.23
CA THR A 16 -19.13 27.18 4.31
C THR A 16 -19.62 27.17 5.75
N LEU A 17 -20.90 27.35 5.94
CA LEU A 17 -21.61 27.11 7.20
C LEU A 17 -22.58 25.97 6.97
N THR A 18 -22.30 24.84 7.58
CA THR A 18 -23.16 23.65 7.48
C THR A 18 -23.98 23.50 8.72
N THR A 19 -25.30 23.48 8.56
CA THR A 19 -26.28 23.14 9.58
C THR A 19 -26.92 21.79 9.25
N ASP A 20 -27.68 21.21 10.16
CA ASP A 20 -28.34 19.91 9.91
C ASP A 20 -29.31 19.95 8.69
N GLU A 21 -29.75 21.11 8.27
CA GLU A 21 -30.77 21.29 7.22
C GLU A 21 -30.21 21.95 5.94
N SER A 22 -29.06 22.64 6.02
CA SER A 22 -28.53 23.42 4.88
C SER A 22 -27.05 23.68 4.95
N SER A 23 -26.46 23.97 3.79
CA SER A 23 -25.10 24.50 3.65
C SER A 23 -25.20 25.88 2.99
N THR A 24 -24.49 26.86 3.52
CA THR A 24 -24.47 28.25 3.02
C THR A 24 -23.03 28.68 2.81
N ASP A 25 -22.78 29.27 1.65
CA ASP A 25 -21.45 29.87 1.35
C ASP A 25 -21.25 31.14 2.19
N LEU A 26 -20.05 31.26 2.75
CA LEU A 26 -19.64 32.40 3.56
C LEU A 26 -18.71 33.33 2.76
N SER A 27 -18.92 34.64 2.93
CA SER A 27 -17.90 35.58 2.51
C SER A 27 -16.60 35.42 3.33
N ASN A 28 -15.51 35.97 2.84
CA ASN A 28 -14.25 35.89 3.59
C ASN A 28 -14.34 36.59 4.96
N LEU A 29 -15.08 37.71 5.01
CA LEU A 29 -15.30 38.44 6.25
C LEU A 29 -16.16 37.64 7.25
N ASP A 30 -17.20 36.99 6.80
CA ASP A 30 -18.09 36.18 7.65
C ASP A 30 -17.31 34.97 8.21
N SER A 31 -16.51 34.30 7.36
CA SER A 31 -15.64 33.21 7.81
C SER A 31 -14.67 33.67 8.92
N ILE A 32 -14.00 34.81 8.73
CA ILE A 32 -13.10 35.39 9.74
C ILE A 32 -13.82 35.68 11.05
N GLN A 33 -15.00 36.29 10.99
CA GLN A 33 -15.78 36.63 12.17
C GLN A 33 -16.26 35.39 12.91
N LEU A 34 -16.78 34.39 12.19
CA LEU A 34 -17.22 33.13 12.77
C LEU A 34 -16.07 32.36 13.40
N LEU A 35 -14.93 32.21 12.70
CA LEU A 35 -13.74 31.54 13.25
C LEU A 35 -13.29 32.20 14.57
N ARG A 36 -13.27 33.51 14.64
CA ARG A 36 -12.88 34.25 15.85
C ARG A 36 -13.98 34.12 16.93
N GLY A 37 -15.23 34.24 16.57
CA GLY A 37 -16.37 34.16 17.50
C GLY A 37 -16.48 32.77 18.15
N GLU A 38 -16.44 31.71 17.35
CA GLU A 38 -16.52 30.33 17.84
C GLU A 38 -15.34 29.96 18.73
N THR A 39 -14.09 30.26 18.32
CA THR A 39 -12.93 30.01 19.16
C THR A 39 -12.97 30.82 20.47
N ALA A 40 -13.46 32.05 20.47
CA ALA A 40 -13.64 32.84 21.69
C ALA A 40 -14.70 32.21 22.62
N ILE A 41 -15.82 31.73 22.07
CA ILE A 41 -16.86 31.03 22.83
C ILE A 41 -16.30 29.77 23.47
N ILE A 42 -15.59 28.93 22.71
CA ILE A 42 -14.95 27.71 23.21
C ILE A 42 -14.00 28.01 24.38
N THR A 43 -13.23 29.07 24.27
CA THR A 43 -12.30 29.50 25.33
C THR A 43 -13.05 29.97 26.57
N ARG A 44 -14.15 30.69 26.40
CA ARG A 44 -14.97 31.21 27.53
C ARG A 44 -15.80 30.17 28.23
N GLN A 45 -16.15 29.06 27.56
CA GLN A 45 -16.90 27.95 28.18
C GLN A 45 -16.14 27.31 29.35
N ALA A 46 -14.80 27.24 29.28
CA ALA A 46 -13.99 26.69 30.34
C ALA A 46 -12.60 27.37 30.36
N PRO A 47 -12.49 28.59 30.85
CA PRO A 47 -11.30 29.42 30.73
C PRO A 47 -10.11 28.88 31.53
N ALA A 48 -10.31 27.98 32.48
CA ALA A 48 -9.26 27.34 33.27
C ALA A 48 -8.73 26.02 32.62
N ILE A 49 -9.33 25.59 31.54
CA ILE A 49 -8.97 24.32 30.89
C ILE A 49 -8.41 24.61 29.50
N SER A 50 -7.15 24.25 29.28
CA SER A 50 -6.56 24.26 27.92
C SER A 50 -7.23 23.21 27.05
N ARG A 51 -7.65 23.58 25.86
CA ARG A 51 -8.25 22.69 24.86
C ARG A 51 -7.48 22.76 23.55
N SER A 52 -7.12 21.60 23.02
CA SER A 52 -6.52 21.51 21.70
C SER A 52 -7.59 21.20 20.66
N ILE A 53 -7.67 22.01 19.62
CA ILE A 53 -8.66 21.91 18.55
C ILE A 53 -7.90 21.65 17.23
N VAL A 54 -8.36 20.67 16.47
CA VAL A 54 -7.86 20.41 15.12
C VAL A 54 -8.85 21.01 14.12
N ILE A 55 -8.35 21.84 13.22
CA ILE A 55 -9.11 22.41 12.11
C ILE A 55 -8.44 21.96 10.82
N THR A 56 -9.20 21.44 9.88
CA THR A 56 -8.71 20.94 8.60
C THR A 56 -9.49 21.53 7.43
N LEU A 57 -8.86 21.57 6.27
CA LEU A 57 -9.58 21.76 5.00
C LEU A 57 -9.83 20.39 4.36
N ASP A 58 -11.00 20.18 3.82
CA ASP A 58 -11.18 19.05 2.95
C ASP A 58 -10.43 19.24 1.61
N ARG A 59 -10.41 18.21 0.79
CA ARG A 59 -9.63 18.27 -0.47
C ARG A 59 -10.28 19.16 -1.51
N ALA A 60 -11.61 19.25 -1.53
CA ALA A 60 -12.34 20.06 -2.49
C ALA A 60 -12.14 21.54 -2.15
N ASP A 61 -12.30 21.90 -0.88
CA ASP A 61 -12.07 23.25 -0.38
C ASP A 61 -10.61 23.68 -0.57
N ALA A 62 -9.67 22.80 -0.23
CA ALA A 62 -8.23 23.07 -0.42
C ALA A 62 -7.84 23.28 -1.89
N ALA A 63 -8.55 22.65 -2.84
CA ALA A 63 -8.31 22.80 -4.26
C ALA A 63 -8.96 24.08 -4.86
N SER A 64 -10.01 24.59 -4.24
CA SER A 64 -10.84 25.69 -4.76
C SER A 64 -10.56 27.04 -4.09
N ILE A 65 -10.14 27.04 -2.82
CA ILE A 65 -9.92 28.28 -2.07
C ILE A 65 -8.72 29.08 -2.59
N ASP A 66 -8.92 30.39 -2.77
CA ASP A 66 -7.80 31.28 -3.12
C ASP A 66 -6.78 31.34 -1.96
N PRO A 67 -5.47 31.19 -2.25
CA PRO A 67 -4.43 31.17 -1.23
C PRO A 67 -4.37 32.41 -0.33
N LYS A 68 -4.70 33.59 -0.86
CA LYS A 68 -4.75 34.83 -0.08
C LYS A 68 -5.92 34.82 0.89
N THR A 69 -7.05 34.32 0.45
CA THR A 69 -8.25 34.13 1.27
C THR A 69 -7.96 33.19 2.44
N LEU A 70 -7.34 32.05 2.15
CA LEU A 70 -6.92 31.10 3.19
C LEU A 70 -5.92 31.73 4.18
N ASP A 71 -4.93 32.44 3.68
CA ASP A 71 -3.94 33.12 4.55
C ASP A 71 -4.60 34.12 5.49
N THR A 72 -5.57 34.92 5.01
CA THR A 72 -6.28 35.88 5.86
C THR A 72 -7.12 35.20 6.95
N ARG A 73 -7.77 34.07 6.67
CA ARG A 73 -8.50 33.26 7.64
C ARG A 73 -7.58 32.64 8.69
N LEU A 74 -6.48 32.03 8.25
CA LEU A 74 -5.48 31.47 9.15
C LEU A 74 -4.79 32.54 10.01
N LYS A 75 -4.56 33.73 9.45
CA LYS A 75 -3.99 34.88 10.18
C LYS A 75 -4.97 35.33 11.28
N ALA A 76 -6.26 35.38 11.00
CA ALA A 76 -7.28 35.74 11.99
C ALA A 76 -7.29 34.80 13.20
N LEU A 77 -7.05 33.52 13.00
CA LEU A 77 -6.90 32.53 14.07
C LEU A 77 -5.58 32.72 14.83
N ARG A 78 -4.47 32.92 14.14
CA ARG A 78 -3.14 33.07 14.76
C ARG A 78 -3.01 34.36 15.59
N GLU A 79 -3.67 35.43 15.18
CA GLU A 79 -3.64 36.72 15.84
C GLU A 79 -4.68 36.88 16.95
N ALA A 80 -5.56 35.92 17.14
CA ALA A 80 -6.50 35.95 18.25
C ALA A 80 -5.76 35.69 19.57
N SER A 81 -5.91 36.60 20.54
CA SER A 81 -5.15 36.54 21.82
C SER A 81 -5.49 35.33 22.70
N TRP A 82 -6.54 34.59 22.37
CA TRP A 82 -7.01 33.39 23.07
C TRP A 82 -6.66 32.09 22.37
N THR A 83 -5.96 32.13 21.23
CA THR A 83 -5.49 30.94 20.51
C THR A 83 -3.97 30.90 20.44
N THR A 84 -3.42 29.71 20.51
CA THR A 84 -1.98 29.47 20.33
C THR A 84 -1.79 28.40 19.27
N PRO A 85 -1.14 28.69 18.14
CA PRO A 85 -0.85 27.68 17.12
C PRO A 85 0.04 26.59 17.68
N GLN A 86 -0.29 25.34 17.39
CA GLN A 86 0.49 24.18 17.79
C GLN A 86 0.79 23.31 16.56
N ASN A 87 1.94 22.69 16.50
CA ASN A 87 2.23 21.76 15.43
C ASN A 87 1.61 20.37 15.70
N LEU A 88 1.30 19.65 14.63
CA LEU A 88 0.63 18.35 14.70
C LEU A 88 1.42 17.32 15.52
N GLN A 89 2.76 17.36 15.48
CA GLN A 89 3.60 16.44 16.23
C GLN A 89 3.47 16.68 17.75
N ALA A 90 3.48 17.94 18.19
CA ALA A 90 3.29 18.28 19.60
C ALA A 90 1.91 17.84 20.09
N LEU A 91 0.85 18.10 19.30
CA LEU A 91 -0.50 17.68 19.60
C LEU A 91 -0.63 16.15 19.67
N SER A 92 -0.01 15.43 18.75
CA SER A 92 -0.01 13.95 18.73
C SER A 92 0.70 13.39 19.97
N THR A 93 1.80 14.00 20.39
CA THR A 93 2.55 13.60 21.60
C THR A 93 1.72 13.85 22.85
N GLU A 94 1.09 15.02 22.96
CA GLU A 94 0.21 15.36 24.07
C GLU A 94 -0.99 14.41 24.16
N ALA A 95 -1.63 14.13 23.03
CA ALA A 95 -2.74 13.19 22.96
C ALA A 95 -2.31 11.75 23.29
N GLY A 96 -1.08 11.36 22.96
CA GLY A 96 -0.47 10.07 23.34
C GLY A 96 -0.26 9.97 24.84
N ALA A 97 0.34 11.00 25.46
CA ALA A 97 0.58 11.03 26.89
C ALA A 97 -0.71 10.98 27.74
N GLN A 98 -1.81 11.54 27.22
CA GLN A 98 -3.14 11.45 27.89
C GLN A 98 -3.77 10.06 27.78
N GLN A 99 -3.30 9.21 26.87
CA GLN A 99 -3.81 7.84 26.69
C GLN A 99 -3.42 6.90 27.83
N ASP A 100 -2.32 7.21 28.52
CA ASP A 100 -1.77 6.39 29.60
C ASP A 100 -2.46 6.65 30.97
N ASP A 101 -3.40 7.63 31.02
CA ASP A 101 -4.20 7.91 32.22
C ASP A 101 -5.66 7.46 32.03
N PRO A 102 -5.99 6.20 32.38
CA PRO A 102 -7.34 5.66 32.18
C PRO A 102 -8.43 6.41 32.97
N ALA A 103 -8.05 7.22 33.97
CA ALA A 103 -9.00 8.00 34.75
C ALA A 103 -9.43 9.31 34.04
N LYS A 104 -8.70 9.77 33.02
CA LYS A 104 -8.94 11.06 32.38
C LYS A 104 -9.56 10.98 31.00
N THR A 105 -9.44 9.85 30.30
CA THR A 105 -9.92 9.79 28.91
C THR A 105 -10.52 8.44 28.58
N HIS A 106 -11.83 8.32 28.67
CA HIS A 106 -12.52 7.18 28.06
C HIS A 106 -12.73 7.48 26.57
N ARG A 107 -12.07 6.72 25.72
CA ARG A 107 -12.24 6.80 24.25
C ARG A 107 -13.15 5.69 23.81
N ALA A 108 -14.19 6.03 23.07
CA ALA A 108 -15.03 5.05 22.41
C ALA A 108 -14.25 4.39 21.26
N ASP A 109 -14.57 3.14 20.98
CA ASP A 109 -14.10 2.47 19.77
C ASP A 109 -14.66 3.19 18.53
N ILE A 110 -13.90 3.13 17.43
CA ILE A 110 -14.36 3.67 16.15
C ILE A 110 -15.55 2.81 15.69
N PRO A 111 -16.75 3.38 15.49
CA PRO A 111 -17.90 2.59 15.06
C PRO A 111 -17.66 1.97 13.66
N ASP A 112 -18.02 0.71 13.47
CA ASP A 112 -17.92 0.01 12.18
C ASP A 112 -18.65 0.75 11.04
N ARG A 113 -19.71 1.46 11.35
CA ARG A 113 -20.48 2.27 10.38
C ARG A 113 -19.73 3.48 9.79
N VAL A 114 -18.53 3.79 10.29
CA VAL A 114 -17.66 4.85 9.73
C VAL A 114 -16.95 4.39 8.48
N ILE A 115 -16.96 3.08 8.18
CA ILE A 115 -16.48 2.54 6.93
C ILE A 115 -17.41 3.02 5.82
N GLY A 116 -16.92 3.91 4.97
CA GLY A 116 -17.69 4.44 3.84
C GLY A 116 -17.83 3.42 2.71
N ASP A 117 -18.96 3.47 1.99
CA ASP A 117 -19.22 2.57 0.84
C ASP A 117 -18.18 2.70 -0.28
N GLN A 118 -17.42 3.79 -0.30
CA GLN A 118 -16.36 4.05 -1.27
C GLN A 118 -14.95 3.73 -0.74
N GLU A 119 -14.82 3.06 0.39
CA GLU A 119 -13.51 2.63 0.88
C GLU A 119 -12.88 1.61 -0.09
N VAL A 120 -11.55 1.61 -0.13
CA VAL A 120 -10.82 0.60 -0.90
C VAL A 120 -11.09 -0.75 -0.28
N SER A 121 -11.64 -1.68 -1.05
CA SER A 121 -12.03 -2.99 -0.53
C SER A 121 -10.81 -3.78 -0.03
N ALA A 122 -11.02 -4.63 0.98
CA ALA A 122 -9.98 -5.55 1.44
C ALA A 122 -9.51 -6.50 0.32
N THR A 123 -10.42 -6.86 -0.60
CA THR A 123 -10.11 -7.70 -1.76
C THR A 123 -9.16 -7.00 -2.72
N ASP A 124 -9.39 -5.72 -3.02
CA ASP A 124 -8.52 -4.95 -3.91
C ASP A 124 -7.13 -4.74 -3.30
N LEU A 125 -7.07 -4.47 -1.99
CA LEU A 125 -5.81 -4.37 -1.27
C LEU A 125 -5.05 -5.70 -1.26
N ALA A 126 -5.74 -6.81 -1.09
CA ALA A 126 -5.14 -8.14 -1.15
C ALA A 126 -4.61 -8.46 -2.56
N ALA A 127 -5.35 -8.10 -3.63
CA ALA A 127 -4.90 -8.26 -5.01
C ALA A 127 -3.66 -7.40 -5.32
N ALA A 128 -3.66 -6.14 -4.88
CA ALA A 128 -2.50 -5.27 -5.00
C ALA A 128 -1.29 -5.83 -4.24
N ARG A 129 -1.49 -6.33 -3.02
CA ARG A 129 -0.43 -6.96 -2.22
C ARG A 129 0.13 -8.20 -2.90
N ALA A 130 -0.72 -9.10 -3.39
CA ALA A 130 -0.29 -10.30 -4.10
C ALA A 130 0.49 -9.96 -5.38
N THR A 131 0.08 -8.91 -6.10
CA THR A 131 0.82 -8.43 -7.28
C THR A 131 2.17 -7.82 -6.88
N TRP A 132 2.24 -7.07 -5.79
CA TRP A 132 3.50 -6.56 -5.25
C TRP A 132 4.47 -7.68 -4.88
N ASP A 133 4.00 -8.68 -4.13
CA ASP A 133 4.83 -9.82 -3.71
C ASP A 133 5.32 -10.61 -4.92
N TYR A 134 4.47 -10.80 -5.94
CA TYR A 134 4.85 -11.41 -7.21
C TYR A 134 5.93 -10.60 -7.95
N LEU A 135 5.74 -9.29 -8.12
CA LEU A 135 6.73 -8.44 -8.77
C LEU A 135 8.06 -8.42 -8.00
N THR A 136 8.00 -8.44 -6.66
CA THR A 136 9.20 -8.53 -5.82
C THR A 136 9.97 -9.83 -6.10
N SER A 137 9.27 -10.95 -6.27
CA SER A 137 9.90 -12.22 -6.66
C SER A 137 10.51 -12.14 -8.06
N VAL A 138 9.81 -11.55 -9.02
CA VAL A 138 10.32 -11.36 -10.39
C VAL A 138 11.55 -10.45 -10.42
N THR A 139 11.53 -9.36 -9.63
CA THR A 139 12.66 -8.42 -9.59
C THR A 139 13.90 -9.01 -8.92
N SER A 140 13.72 -9.92 -7.97
CA SER A 140 14.84 -10.54 -7.26
C SER A 140 15.72 -11.43 -8.12
N ILE A 141 15.26 -11.88 -9.29
CA ILE A 141 16.01 -12.73 -10.20
C ILE A 141 16.85 -11.95 -11.22
N LEU A 142 16.67 -10.62 -11.31
CA LEU A 142 17.26 -9.77 -12.35
C LEU A 142 18.27 -8.79 -11.77
N PRO A 143 19.42 -8.56 -12.43
CA PRO A 143 20.38 -7.54 -12.02
C PRO A 143 19.87 -6.10 -12.28
N ASP A 144 19.08 -5.89 -13.33
CA ASP A 144 18.41 -4.60 -13.62
C ASP A 144 16.91 -4.80 -13.77
N PRO A 145 16.16 -4.81 -12.64
CA PRO A 145 14.70 -4.95 -12.66
C PRO A 145 13.99 -3.81 -13.38
N GLN A 146 14.54 -2.59 -13.30
CA GLN A 146 13.92 -1.40 -13.88
C GLN A 146 13.85 -1.49 -15.41
N ALA A 147 14.87 -2.02 -16.05
CA ALA A 147 14.86 -2.26 -17.50
C ALA A 147 13.79 -3.29 -17.91
N ALA A 148 13.47 -4.25 -17.05
CA ALA A 148 12.54 -5.35 -17.36
C ALA A 148 11.06 -5.00 -17.10
N ILE A 149 10.75 -4.44 -15.94
CA ILE A 149 9.37 -4.17 -15.52
C ILE A 149 9.01 -2.67 -15.44
N GLY A 150 10.00 -1.77 -15.64
CA GLY A 150 9.81 -0.33 -15.51
C GLY A 150 9.26 0.04 -14.13
N SER A 151 8.28 0.93 -14.09
CA SER A 151 7.64 1.41 -12.86
C SER A 151 6.48 0.53 -12.34
N ALA A 152 6.38 -0.75 -12.77
CA ALA A 152 5.24 -1.60 -12.42
C ALA A 152 5.03 -1.72 -10.89
N SER A 153 6.11 -1.85 -10.11
CA SER A 153 6.03 -1.92 -8.65
C SER A 153 5.47 -0.63 -8.03
N GLU A 154 5.89 0.54 -8.54
CA GLU A 154 5.35 1.84 -8.07
C GLU A 154 3.87 2.00 -8.43
N VAL A 155 3.47 1.53 -9.62
CA VAL A 155 2.06 1.54 -10.05
C VAL A 155 1.21 0.77 -9.06
N VAL A 156 1.63 -0.43 -8.62
CA VAL A 156 0.89 -1.23 -7.64
C VAL A 156 0.73 -0.48 -6.31
N VAL A 157 1.77 0.17 -5.81
CA VAL A 157 1.66 0.98 -4.57
C VAL A 157 0.65 2.10 -4.73
N ARG A 158 0.63 2.77 -5.89
CA ARG A 158 -0.32 3.85 -6.16
C ARG A 158 -1.77 3.38 -6.19
N THR A 159 -2.04 2.12 -6.55
CA THR A 159 -3.42 1.58 -6.56
C THR A 159 -4.05 1.50 -5.16
N ALA A 160 -3.25 1.48 -4.10
CA ALA A 160 -3.74 1.56 -2.71
C ALA A 160 -4.18 2.98 -2.30
N SER A 161 -4.00 3.98 -3.16
CA SER A 161 -4.36 5.37 -2.85
C SER A 161 -5.88 5.56 -2.81
N ALA A 162 -6.34 6.39 -1.86
CA ALA A 162 -7.72 6.83 -1.76
C ALA A 162 -8.23 7.62 -2.99
N VAL A 163 -7.34 8.10 -3.86
CA VAL A 163 -7.70 8.76 -5.14
C VAL A 163 -8.57 7.85 -6.01
N TRP A 164 -8.39 6.54 -5.91
CA TRP A 164 -9.12 5.55 -6.72
C TRP A 164 -10.45 5.09 -6.11
N ARG A 165 -10.95 5.77 -5.08
CA ARG A 165 -12.26 5.44 -4.47
C ARG A 165 -13.39 5.56 -5.46
N SER A 166 -13.35 6.58 -6.31
CA SER A 166 -14.37 6.84 -7.33
C SER A 166 -14.18 6.07 -8.63
N ASP A 167 -13.05 5.35 -8.80
CA ASP A 167 -12.74 4.61 -10.03
C ASP A 167 -12.07 3.26 -9.71
N PRO A 168 -12.84 2.30 -9.16
CA PRO A 168 -12.34 0.98 -8.81
C PRO A 168 -11.93 0.15 -10.04
N GLU A 169 -12.59 0.36 -11.19
CA GLU A 169 -12.26 -0.36 -12.43
C GLU A 169 -10.85 0.00 -12.91
N ARG A 170 -10.51 1.28 -12.90
CA ARG A 170 -9.19 1.73 -13.30
C ARG A 170 -8.10 1.24 -12.34
N ARG A 171 -8.38 1.14 -11.05
CA ARG A 171 -7.48 0.52 -10.08
C ARG A 171 -7.17 -0.92 -10.45
N THR A 172 -8.21 -1.73 -10.77
CA THR A 172 -8.05 -3.12 -11.19
C THR A 172 -7.21 -3.21 -12.46
N VAL A 173 -7.52 -2.44 -13.49
CA VAL A 173 -6.74 -2.39 -14.74
C VAL A 173 -5.28 -2.05 -14.49
N MET A 174 -4.97 -1.12 -13.59
CA MET A 174 -3.59 -0.76 -13.25
C MET A 174 -2.87 -1.91 -12.53
N THR A 175 -3.54 -2.61 -11.61
CA THR A 175 -2.98 -3.76 -10.89
C THR A 175 -2.69 -4.91 -11.86
N ASP A 176 -3.61 -5.20 -12.76
CA ASP A 176 -3.48 -6.25 -13.77
C ASP A 176 -2.37 -5.93 -14.76
N SER A 177 -2.31 -4.70 -15.26
CA SER A 177 -1.24 -4.25 -16.17
C SER A 177 0.15 -4.35 -15.52
N ALA A 178 0.26 -4.04 -14.24
CA ALA A 178 1.52 -4.22 -13.51
C ALA A 178 1.89 -5.72 -13.39
N ARG A 179 0.92 -6.58 -13.12
CA ARG A 179 1.11 -8.04 -13.06
C ARG A 179 1.53 -8.61 -14.42
N GLU A 180 0.92 -8.16 -15.50
CA GLU A 180 1.25 -8.56 -16.88
C GLU A 180 2.71 -8.28 -17.23
N ARG A 181 3.27 -7.16 -16.76
CA ARG A 181 4.70 -6.87 -16.95
C ARG A 181 5.60 -7.90 -16.28
N GLY A 182 5.26 -8.33 -15.06
CA GLY A 182 5.97 -9.44 -14.40
C GLY A 182 5.84 -10.76 -15.17
N THR A 183 4.63 -11.06 -15.65
CA THR A 183 4.36 -12.26 -16.45
C THR A 183 5.13 -12.25 -17.78
N ALA A 184 5.27 -11.10 -18.41
CA ALA A 184 6.07 -10.94 -19.63
C ALA A 184 7.56 -11.26 -19.38
N VAL A 185 8.06 -11.02 -18.17
CA VAL A 185 9.43 -11.41 -17.79
C VAL A 185 9.51 -12.91 -17.54
N THR A 186 8.64 -13.46 -16.70
CA THR A 186 8.70 -14.88 -16.34
C THR A 186 8.42 -15.81 -17.51
N SER A 187 7.56 -15.40 -18.47
CA SER A 187 7.31 -16.18 -19.69
C SER A 187 8.52 -16.31 -20.64
N LYS A 188 9.52 -15.44 -20.49
CA LYS A 188 10.79 -15.53 -21.22
C LYS A 188 11.77 -16.56 -20.65
N LEU A 189 11.47 -17.10 -19.47
CA LEU A 189 12.21 -18.18 -18.83
C LEU A 189 11.42 -19.47 -18.97
N THR A 190 12.01 -20.49 -19.59
CA THR A 190 11.33 -21.74 -19.83
C THR A 190 12.20 -22.93 -19.42
N ALA A 191 11.64 -23.78 -18.55
CA ALA A 191 12.24 -25.08 -18.29
C ALA A 191 11.84 -26.05 -19.40
N VAL A 192 12.82 -26.61 -20.08
CA VAL A 192 12.57 -27.59 -21.14
C VAL A 192 12.35 -28.96 -20.52
N PRO A 193 11.19 -29.61 -20.72
CA PRO A 193 10.92 -30.90 -20.13
C PRO A 193 11.89 -31.95 -20.67
N SER A 194 12.43 -32.74 -19.77
CA SER A 194 13.23 -33.90 -20.11
C SER A 194 12.35 -35.05 -20.58
N ARG A 195 12.93 -35.95 -21.40
CA ARG A 195 12.31 -37.23 -21.68
C ARG A 195 12.35 -38.12 -20.42
N THR A 196 11.56 -39.21 -20.43
CA THR A 196 11.60 -40.22 -19.37
C THR A 196 13.03 -40.65 -19.08
N ILE A 197 13.44 -40.55 -17.84
CA ILE A 197 14.78 -40.93 -17.37
C ILE A 197 14.64 -42.19 -16.51
N ASN A 198 15.33 -43.26 -16.86
CA ASN A 198 15.38 -44.47 -16.06
C ASN A 198 16.48 -44.34 -15.01
N LEU A 199 16.12 -44.35 -13.74
CA LEU A 199 17.04 -44.34 -12.62
C LEU A 199 17.34 -45.79 -12.21
N ILE A 200 18.57 -46.22 -12.39
CA ILE A 200 19.01 -47.57 -12.01
C ILE A 200 19.67 -47.54 -10.62
N ALA A 201 20.25 -46.41 -10.23
CA ALA A 201 20.89 -46.21 -8.93
C ALA A 201 19.93 -45.52 -7.93
N SER A 202 20.19 -45.73 -6.64
CA SER A 202 19.45 -45.06 -5.55
C SER A 202 19.68 -43.56 -5.48
N GLU A 203 20.76 -43.07 -6.09
CA GLU A 203 21.08 -41.65 -6.19
C GLU A 203 21.42 -41.31 -7.64
N ALA A 204 20.92 -40.19 -8.13
CA ALA A 204 21.15 -39.71 -9.48
C ALA A 204 21.07 -38.19 -9.56
N ASN A 205 21.65 -37.65 -10.60
CA ASN A 205 21.63 -36.25 -10.94
C ASN A 205 20.72 -36.02 -12.15
N LEU A 206 19.64 -35.29 -11.98
CA LEU A 206 18.71 -35.01 -13.07
C LEU A 206 19.05 -33.70 -13.77
N PRO A 207 19.34 -33.71 -15.09
CA PRO A 207 19.58 -32.49 -15.83
C PRO A 207 18.25 -31.78 -16.14
N VAL A 208 18.15 -30.52 -15.74
CA VAL A 208 17.03 -29.61 -16.07
C VAL A 208 17.59 -28.49 -16.93
N ARG A 209 17.17 -28.45 -18.19
CA ARG A 209 17.57 -27.37 -19.10
C ARG A 209 16.63 -26.19 -18.94
N ILE A 210 17.21 -24.98 -18.79
CA ILE A 210 16.47 -23.74 -18.73
C ILE A 210 16.95 -22.85 -19.86
N THR A 211 16.00 -22.27 -20.58
CA THR A 211 16.25 -21.30 -21.66
C THR A 211 15.74 -19.94 -21.26
N SER A 212 16.44 -18.90 -21.65
CA SER A 212 16.07 -17.50 -21.45
C SER A 212 16.03 -16.76 -22.78
N SER A 213 14.99 -15.96 -22.98
CA SER A 213 14.93 -14.93 -24.01
C SER A 213 14.92 -13.52 -23.42
N LEU A 214 15.39 -13.37 -22.18
CA LEU A 214 15.61 -12.08 -21.54
C LEU A 214 16.86 -11.41 -22.11
N ASP A 215 16.89 -10.08 -22.10
CA ASP A 215 18.03 -9.28 -22.55
C ASP A 215 19.13 -9.15 -21.49
N GLN A 216 18.91 -9.73 -20.31
CA GLN A 216 19.85 -9.75 -19.18
C GLN A 216 19.88 -11.13 -18.53
N ASP A 217 20.93 -11.37 -17.77
CA ASP A 217 21.08 -12.61 -17.01
C ASP A 217 20.00 -12.73 -15.95
N ALA A 218 19.56 -13.96 -15.66
CA ALA A 218 18.59 -14.21 -14.60
C ALA A 218 19.11 -15.25 -13.61
N THR A 219 19.08 -14.94 -12.33
CA THR A 219 19.45 -15.91 -11.28
C THR A 219 18.18 -16.58 -10.77
N VAL A 220 18.05 -17.87 -10.99
CA VAL A 220 16.86 -18.66 -10.65
C VAL A 220 17.19 -19.79 -9.69
N VAL A 221 16.20 -20.19 -8.91
CA VAL A 221 16.26 -21.38 -8.06
C VAL A 221 15.42 -22.47 -8.72
N VAL A 222 16.05 -23.59 -9.04
CA VAL A 222 15.38 -24.76 -9.62
C VAL A 222 15.02 -25.73 -8.52
N ARG A 223 13.73 -25.99 -8.39
CA ARG A 223 13.18 -26.97 -7.47
C ARG A 223 12.43 -28.05 -8.23
N LEU A 224 12.67 -29.31 -7.88
CA LEU A 224 11.89 -30.43 -8.38
C LEU A 224 10.91 -30.88 -7.29
N LEU A 225 9.64 -30.91 -7.65
CA LEU A 225 8.60 -31.50 -6.80
C LEU A 225 8.25 -32.90 -7.30
N SER A 226 8.37 -33.87 -6.41
CA SER A 226 7.94 -35.24 -6.69
C SER A 226 6.52 -35.46 -6.26
N GLY A 227 5.70 -36.00 -7.15
CA GLY A 227 4.33 -36.47 -6.83
C GLY A 227 4.28 -37.77 -6.01
N SER A 228 5.45 -38.35 -5.64
CA SER A 228 5.52 -39.63 -4.94
C SER A 228 6.68 -39.65 -3.94
N ALA A 229 6.44 -40.26 -2.78
CA ALA A 229 7.48 -40.50 -1.77
C ALA A 229 8.61 -41.43 -2.23
N ARG A 230 8.47 -42.07 -3.43
CA ARG A 230 9.48 -42.96 -3.98
C ARG A 230 10.71 -42.22 -4.52
N LEU A 231 10.60 -40.94 -4.80
CA LEU A 231 11.70 -40.08 -5.22
C LEU A 231 11.72 -38.84 -4.34
N GLN A 232 12.88 -38.56 -3.77
CA GLN A 232 13.11 -37.38 -2.96
C GLN A 232 14.09 -36.45 -3.66
N THR A 233 13.82 -35.16 -3.66
CA THR A 233 14.77 -34.13 -4.06
C THR A 233 15.64 -33.79 -2.86
N VAL A 234 16.93 -33.68 -3.08
CA VAL A 234 17.90 -33.49 -2.00
C VAL A 234 18.05 -32.00 -1.68
N GLU A 235 18.15 -31.17 -2.71
CA GLU A 235 18.36 -29.72 -2.55
C GLU A 235 17.85 -28.94 -3.76
N ASP A 236 17.60 -27.65 -3.54
CA ASP A 236 17.29 -26.68 -4.58
C ASP A 236 18.58 -26.16 -5.22
N ILE A 237 18.62 -25.98 -6.52
CA ILE A 237 19.81 -25.53 -7.24
C ILE A 237 19.64 -24.09 -7.68
N THR A 238 20.49 -23.20 -7.18
CA THR A 238 20.58 -21.81 -7.64
C THR A 238 21.57 -21.71 -8.78
N LEU A 239 21.16 -21.10 -9.88
CA LEU A 239 22.03 -20.90 -11.06
C LEU A 239 21.65 -19.63 -11.82
N THR A 240 22.62 -19.14 -12.59
CA THR A 240 22.41 -18.01 -13.50
C THR A 240 22.18 -18.50 -14.92
N VAL A 241 21.08 -18.07 -15.52
CA VAL A 241 20.74 -18.29 -16.92
C VAL A 241 21.21 -17.06 -17.71
N PRO A 242 22.11 -17.20 -18.69
CA PRO A 242 22.61 -16.05 -19.42
C PRO A 242 21.53 -15.40 -20.29
N ALA A 243 21.71 -14.11 -20.57
CA ALA A 243 20.85 -13.34 -21.48
C ALA A 243 20.73 -14.06 -22.83
N SER A 244 19.49 -14.18 -23.34
CA SER A 244 19.18 -14.85 -24.62
C SER A 244 19.88 -16.21 -24.79
N GLY A 245 20.05 -16.94 -23.69
CA GLY A 245 20.83 -18.14 -23.64
C GLY A 245 20.17 -19.33 -22.97
N GLN A 246 20.93 -20.33 -22.65
CA GLN A 246 20.47 -21.51 -21.95
C GLN A 246 21.53 -22.04 -20.97
N THR A 247 21.05 -22.72 -19.93
CA THR A 247 21.91 -23.41 -18.96
C THR A 247 21.24 -24.70 -18.52
N THR A 248 22.01 -25.59 -17.88
CA THR A 248 21.47 -26.86 -17.36
C THR A 248 21.76 -26.95 -15.87
N ALA A 249 20.68 -27.02 -15.08
CA ALA A 249 20.78 -27.35 -13.67
C ALA A 249 20.94 -28.85 -13.50
N THR A 250 21.80 -29.28 -12.58
CA THR A 250 21.96 -30.67 -12.21
C THR A 250 21.39 -30.88 -10.83
N VAL A 251 20.18 -31.42 -10.75
CA VAL A 251 19.43 -31.54 -9.48
C VAL A 251 19.60 -32.93 -8.90
N PRO A 252 20.23 -33.10 -7.72
CA PRO A 252 20.40 -34.39 -7.07
C PRO A 252 19.07 -34.93 -6.54
N VAL A 253 18.79 -36.20 -6.85
CA VAL A 253 17.61 -36.92 -6.40
C VAL A 253 17.99 -38.27 -5.82
N LYS A 254 17.14 -38.73 -4.88
CA LYS A 254 17.27 -40.03 -4.21
C LYS A 254 16.04 -40.88 -4.45
N ALA A 255 16.25 -42.06 -5.09
CA ALA A 255 15.19 -43.04 -5.26
C ALA A 255 15.09 -43.92 -4.00
N VAL A 256 13.89 -43.95 -3.43
CA VAL A 256 13.58 -44.72 -2.20
C VAL A 256 12.74 -45.97 -2.55
N GLY A 257 12.17 -46.03 -3.73
CA GLY A 257 11.35 -47.16 -4.21
C GLY A 257 11.30 -47.23 -5.72
N SER A 258 10.91 -48.38 -6.24
CA SER A 258 10.71 -48.64 -7.69
C SER A 258 9.34 -48.17 -8.17
N GLY A 259 9.26 -47.80 -9.42
CA GLY A 259 8.05 -47.37 -10.13
C GLY A 259 8.17 -46.02 -10.80
N ASP A 260 7.14 -45.67 -11.58
CA ASP A 260 7.08 -44.41 -12.30
C ASP A 260 6.76 -43.25 -11.38
N VAL A 261 7.47 -42.12 -11.53
CA VAL A 261 7.30 -40.91 -10.75
C VAL A 261 7.25 -39.71 -11.69
N ASN A 262 6.19 -38.90 -11.52
CA ASN A 262 6.09 -37.61 -12.20
C ASN A 262 6.78 -36.51 -11.40
N LEU A 263 7.60 -35.73 -12.08
CA LEU A 263 8.30 -34.58 -11.51
C LEU A 263 7.76 -33.29 -12.09
N THR A 264 7.55 -32.31 -11.22
CA THR A 264 7.22 -30.94 -11.61
C THR A 264 8.44 -30.06 -11.33
N ILE A 265 8.83 -29.27 -12.32
CA ILE A 265 9.90 -28.26 -12.18
C ILE A 265 9.26 -26.95 -11.75
N MET A 266 9.80 -26.35 -10.69
CA MET A 266 9.41 -25.04 -10.22
C MET A 266 10.62 -24.13 -10.19
#